data_8318d17aa915c8ed59c786a54142a52c
#
_entry.id   8318d17aa915c8ed59c786a54142a52c
#
_cell.length_a   1.000
_cell.length_b   1.000
_cell.length_c   1.000
_cell.angle_alpha   90.00
_cell.angle_beta   90.00
_cell.angle_gamma   90.00
#
_symmetry.space_group_name_H-M   'P 1'
#
loop_
_entity.id
_entity.type
_entity.pdbx_description
1 polymer ?
#
loop_
_entity_poly.entity_id
_entity_poly.type
_entity_poly.pdbx_seq_one_letter_code
_entity_poly.pdbx_strand_id
1 'polypeptide(L)'
;MPRFYTVDRRGTLHEGQTLGLTRYDDVTPAVLQQHLDVLFPDGVAAHGANNFVSADARFQVTDHVIELAWENVRRAHFPTAPSRFQSVFAVDSLDEARAFRTAFDPTGTAKIWRLETEHDGFRVNMELLRTHVSALMSSHHAHCYWSQKSPDYEVPVTWEVLLTPPVQVLGLAE
;
A
#
# COMPACT_ATOMS: atom_id res chain seq x y z
N MET A 1 11.15 8.66 16.51
CA MET A 1 10.16 8.08 15.61
C MET A 1 10.85 7.74 14.29
N PRO A 2 10.59 6.59 13.69
CA PRO A 2 11.16 6.23 12.40
C PRO A 2 10.64 7.17 11.29
N ARG A 3 11.51 7.48 10.32
CA ARG A 3 11.22 8.37 9.21
C ARG A 3 11.19 7.60 7.91
N PHE A 4 10.23 7.96 7.07
CA PHE A 4 9.99 7.34 5.78
C PHE A 4 9.77 8.40 4.71
N TYR A 5 9.71 7.96 3.45
CA TYR A 5 9.48 8.84 2.29
C TYR A 5 8.35 8.28 1.43
N THR A 6 7.52 9.16 0.87
CA THR A 6 6.47 8.78 -0.07
C THR A 6 6.44 9.70 -1.27
N VAL A 7 6.09 9.15 -2.43
CA VAL A 7 5.93 9.89 -3.68
C VAL A 7 4.45 10.23 -3.89
N ASP A 8 4.14 11.51 -3.83
CA ASP A 8 2.77 12.00 -3.99
C ASP A 8 2.41 12.20 -5.48
N ARG A 9 2.04 11.11 -6.14
CA ARG A 9 1.62 11.15 -7.55
C ARG A 9 0.26 11.83 -7.77
N ARG A 10 -0.51 12.05 -6.69
CA ARG A 10 -1.84 12.70 -6.75
C ARG A 10 -1.78 14.19 -6.45
N GLY A 11 -0.70 14.67 -5.86
CA GLY A 11 -0.57 16.07 -5.45
C GLY A 11 -1.51 16.45 -4.30
N THR A 12 -1.82 15.50 -3.41
CA THR A 12 -2.82 15.68 -2.34
C THR A 12 -2.21 15.87 -0.97
N LEU A 13 -0.91 15.64 -0.83
CA LEU A 13 -0.24 15.76 0.47
C LEU A 13 0.19 17.19 0.74
N HIS A 14 0.15 17.57 2.02
CA HIS A 14 0.67 18.83 2.53
C HIS A 14 1.32 18.66 3.90
N GLU A 15 2.21 19.56 4.24
CA GLU A 15 2.90 19.58 5.54
C GLU A 15 1.90 19.69 6.70
N GLY A 16 2.13 18.95 7.76
CA GLY A 16 1.28 18.90 8.95
C GLY A 16 0.04 18.02 8.81
N GLN A 17 -0.18 17.41 7.64
CA GLN A 17 -1.30 16.49 7.42
C GLN A 17 -1.10 15.20 8.21
N THR A 18 -2.16 14.71 8.84
CA THR A 18 -2.23 13.36 9.40
C THR A 18 -2.96 12.44 8.44
N LEU A 19 -2.28 11.40 7.99
CA LEU A 19 -2.86 10.36 7.15
C LEU A 19 -3.48 9.30 8.05
N GLY A 20 -4.76 9.04 7.85
CA GLY A 20 -5.56 8.14 8.67
C GLY A 20 -6.44 7.20 7.86
N LEU A 21 -7.30 6.47 8.55
CA LEU A 21 -8.35 5.67 7.94
C LEU A 21 -9.60 6.53 7.75
N THR A 22 -10.33 6.28 6.66
CA THR A 22 -11.60 6.93 6.35
C THR A 22 -12.70 5.87 6.31
N ARG A 23 -13.78 6.09 7.04
CA ARG A 23 -15.01 5.30 6.92
C ARG A 23 -15.88 5.90 5.82
N TYR A 24 -16.44 5.03 5.00
CA TYR A 24 -17.41 5.37 3.97
C TYR A 24 -18.78 4.92 4.44
N ASP A 25 -19.82 5.72 4.21
CA ASP A 25 -21.20 5.48 4.60
C ASP A 25 -22.21 5.67 3.45
N ASP A 26 -21.67 5.89 2.26
CA ASP A 26 -22.41 6.23 1.04
C ASP A 26 -22.27 5.19 -0.09
N VAL A 27 -21.71 4.01 0.22
CA VAL A 27 -21.55 2.93 -0.75
C VAL A 27 -22.91 2.32 -1.11
N THR A 28 -23.20 2.26 -2.39
CA THR A 28 -24.47 1.72 -2.91
C THR A 28 -24.22 0.53 -3.83
N PRO A 29 -25.10 -0.49 -3.83
CA PRO A 29 -26.27 -0.68 -2.95
C PRO A 29 -25.89 -1.02 -1.48
N ALA A 30 -26.82 -0.91 -0.57
CA ALA A 30 -26.60 -1.09 0.87
C ALA A 30 -25.90 -2.40 1.27
N VAL A 31 -26.06 -3.47 0.49
CA VAL A 31 -25.36 -4.74 0.75
C VAL A 31 -23.84 -4.62 0.57
N LEU A 32 -23.36 -3.74 -0.30
CA LEU A 32 -21.93 -3.46 -0.44
C LEU A 32 -21.42 -2.62 0.72
N GLN A 33 -22.21 -1.68 1.21
CA GLN A 33 -21.87 -0.94 2.42
C GLN A 33 -21.72 -1.89 3.63
N GLN A 34 -22.69 -2.78 3.84
CA GLN A 34 -22.63 -3.78 4.90
C GLN A 34 -21.39 -4.68 4.78
N HIS A 35 -21.04 -5.08 3.55
CA HIS A 35 -19.86 -5.88 3.29
C HIS A 35 -18.57 -5.13 3.62
N LEU A 36 -18.47 -3.86 3.23
CA LEU A 36 -17.34 -2.99 3.56
C LEU A 36 -17.17 -2.83 5.07
N ASP A 37 -18.28 -2.57 5.80
CA ASP A 37 -18.28 -2.37 7.25
C ASP A 37 -17.85 -3.62 8.01
N VAL A 38 -18.19 -4.81 7.50
CA VAL A 38 -17.74 -6.10 8.08
C VAL A 38 -16.24 -6.31 7.87
N LEU A 39 -15.73 -5.99 6.69
CA LEU A 39 -14.32 -6.23 6.35
C LEU A 39 -13.38 -5.18 6.95
N PHE A 40 -13.81 -3.93 7.01
CA PHE A 40 -13.01 -2.79 7.44
C PHE A 40 -13.80 -1.87 8.38
N PRO A 41 -14.14 -2.33 9.61
CA PRO A 41 -14.96 -1.56 10.55
C PRO A 41 -14.36 -0.22 10.94
N ASP A 42 -13.02 -0.11 10.92
CA ASP A 42 -12.31 1.13 11.22
C ASP A 42 -12.09 2.02 9.98
N GLY A 43 -12.52 1.55 8.81
CA GLY A 43 -12.32 2.21 7.53
C GLY A 43 -11.06 1.76 6.79
N VAL A 44 -10.75 2.47 5.71
CA VAL A 44 -9.62 2.19 4.82
C VAL A 44 -8.73 3.41 4.64
N ALA A 45 -7.44 3.20 4.33
CA ALA A 45 -6.53 4.26 3.91
C ALA A 45 -6.80 4.68 2.45
N ALA A 46 -6.11 5.70 1.96
CA ALA A 46 -6.27 6.20 0.59
C ALA A 46 -6.09 5.10 -0.49
N HIS A 47 -5.18 4.14 -0.26
CA HIS A 47 -5.02 3.00 -1.15
C HIS A 47 -6.26 2.09 -1.16
N GLY A 48 -6.83 1.80 -0.01
CA GLY A 48 -8.07 1.02 0.11
C GLY A 48 -9.26 1.74 -0.50
N ALA A 49 -9.36 3.05 -0.33
CA ALA A 49 -10.38 3.86 -1.00
C ALA A 49 -10.34 3.68 -2.52
N ASN A 50 -9.14 3.63 -3.11
CA ASN A 50 -8.95 3.56 -4.55
C ASN A 50 -9.00 2.15 -5.15
N ASN A 51 -8.69 1.12 -4.36
CA ASN A 51 -8.54 -0.24 -4.88
C ASN A 51 -9.59 -1.20 -4.33
N PHE A 52 -10.27 -0.84 -3.25
CA PHE A 52 -11.32 -1.66 -2.66
C PHE A 52 -12.71 -1.01 -2.77
N VAL A 53 -12.83 0.30 -2.43
CA VAL A 53 -14.13 1.01 -2.46
C VAL A 53 -14.44 1.51 -3.87
N SER A 54 -13.49 2.15 -4.52
CA SER A 54 -13.63 2.62 -5.91
C SER A 54 -12.36 2.32 -6.70
N ALA A 55 -12.43 2.39 -8.03
CA ALA A 55 -11.28 2.16 -8.88
C ALA A 55 -10.85 3.45 -9.59
N ASP A 56 -9.58 3.83 -9.43
CA ASP A 56 -8.96 4.88 -10.23
C ASP A 56 -7.78 4.31 -11.04
N ALA A 57 -8.07 3.88 -12.27
CA ALA A 57 -7.12 3.24 -13.15
C ALA A 57 -5.87 4.09 -13.46
N ARG A 58 -5.95 5.42 -13.29
CA ARG A 58 -4.80 6.31 -13.56
C ARG A 58 -3.65 6.12 -12.57
N PHE A 59 -3.93 5.61 -11.38
CA PHE A 59 -2.96 5.47 -10.30
C PHE A 59 -2.71 4.02 -9.88
N GLN A 60 -3.27 3.07 -10.62
CA GLN A 60 -3.09 1.66 -10.31
C GLN A 60 -1.71 1.19 -10.77
N VAL A 61 -1.00 0.58 -9.85
CA VAL A 61 0.25 -0.14 -10.09
C VAL A 61 -0.01 -1.66 -10.09
N THR A 62 -1.05 -2.08 -9.40
CA THR A 62 -1.45 -3.48 -9.23
C THR A 62 -2.93 -3.64 -9.57
N ASP A 63 -3.28 -4.79 -10.15
CA ASP A 63 -4.67 -5.17 -10.41
C ASP A 63 -5.43 -5.40 -9.09
N HIS A 64 -6.72 -4.99 -9.00
CA HIS A 64 -7.53 -5.15 -7.78
C HIS A 64 -7.74 -6.59 -7.37
N VAL A 65 -7.74 -7.52 -8.33
CA VAL A 65 -7.88 -8.96 -8.04
C VAL A 65 -6.63 -9.47 -7.33
N ILE A 66 -5.46 -8.97 -7.72
CA ILE A 66 -4.21 -9.29 -7.03
C ILE A 66 -4.24 -8.72 -5.62
N GLU A 67 -4.61 -7.45 -5.45
CA GLU A 67 -4.74 -6.82 -4.14
C GLU A 67 -5.68 -7.61 -3.22
N LEU A 68 -6.85 -8.01 -3.74
CA LEU A 68 -7.82 -8.83 -3.00
C LEU A 68 -7.27 -10.24 -2.66
N ALA A 69 -6.57 -10.88 -3.59
CA ALA A 69 -6.00 -12.20 -3.36
C ALA A 69 -4.91 -12.17 -2.26
N TRP A 70 -4.03 -11.16 -2.27
CA TRP A 70 -3.02 -10.97 -1.23
C TRP A 70 -3.66 -10.65 0.13
N GLU A 71 -4.70 -9.81 0.16
CA GLU A 71 -5.44 -9.55 1.40
C GLU A 71 -6.10 -10.82 1.97
N ASN A 72 -6.65 -11.69 1.12
CA ASN A 72 -7.22 -12.96 1.57
C ASN A 72 -6.14 -13.89 2.17
N VAL A 73 -4.96 -13.98 1.54
CA VAL A 73 -3.82 -14.74 2.10
C VAL A 73 -3.38 -14.13 3.44
N ARG A 74 -3.30 -12.80 3.52
CA ARG A 74 -2.98 -12.11 4.78
C ARG A 74 -3.96 -12.49 5.89
N ARG A 75 -5.25 -12.35 5.64
CA ARG A 75 -6.30 -12.66 6.64
C ARG A 75 -6.23 -14.10 7.12
N ALA A 76 -5.98 -15.04 6.19
CA ALA A 76 -5.95 -16.46 6.50
C ALA A 76 -4.67 -16.91 7.24
N HIS A 77 -3.51 -16.34 6.90
CA HIS A 77 -2.22 -16.88 7.32
C HIS A 77 -1.32 -15.87 8.06
N PHE A 78 -1.57 -14.58 7.91
CA PHE A 78 -0.75 -13.50 8.49
C PHE A 78 -1.61 -12.39 9.13
N PRO A 79 -2.52 -12.73 10.07
CA PRO A 79 -3.51 -11.79 10.58
C PRO A 79 -2.91 -10.58 11.33
N THR A 80 -1.66 -10.67 11.78
CA THR A 80 -0.94 -9.59 12.46
C THR A 80 -0.21 -8.65 11.50
N ALA A 81 -0.04 -9.03 10.23
CA ALA A 81 0.52 -8.13 9.24
C ALA A 81 -0.46 -7.00 8.89
N PRO A 82 0.00 -5.78 8.60
CA PRO A 82 -0.87 -4.67 8.25
C PRO A 82 -1.58 -4.93 6.92
N SER A 83 -2.87 -4.56 6.83
CA SER A 83 -3.60 -4.65 5.56
C SER A 83 -3.11 -3.56 4.59
N ARG A 84 -2.86 -3.92 3.33
CA ARG A 84 -2.56 -2.95 2.28
C ARG A 84 -3.67 -1.91 2.12
N PHE A 85 -4.93 -2.31 2.28
CA PHE A 85 -6.07 -1.40 2.21
C PHE A 85 -6.18 -0.43 3.39
N GLN A 86 -5.44 -0.69 4.47
CA GLN A 86 -5.40 0.17 5.67
C GLN A 86 -4.02 0.79 5.90
N SER A 87 -3.10 0.69 4.94
CA SER A 87 -1.73 1.20 5.07
C SER A 87 -1.48 2.46 4.24
N VAL A 88 -0.56 3.28 4.73
CA VAL A 88 0.11 4.34 3.97
C VAL A 88 1.39 3.75 3.38
N PHE A 89 1.62 3.98 2.08
CA PHE A 89 2.79 3.44 1.39
C PHE A 89 3.95 4.41 1.44
N ALA A 90 5.11 3.87 1.74
CA ALA A 90 6.36 4.60 1.88
C ALA A 90 7.56 3.75 1.45
N VAL A 91 8.73 4.33 1.53
CA VAL A 91 10.05 3.68 1.42
C VAL A 91 10.97 4.20 2.52
N ASP A 92 12.05 3.47 2.81
CA ASP A 92 12.94 3.79 3.93
C ASP A 92 13.92 4.95 3.63
N SER A 93 14.21 5.21 2.37
CA SER A 93 15.21 6.20 2.00
C SER A 93 14.73 7.14 0.88
N LEU A 94 15.33 8.33 0.83
CA LEU A 94 15.09 9.29 -0.24
C LEU A 94 15.53 8.73 -1.61
N ASP A 95 16.58 7.93 -1.66
CA ASP A 95 17.05 7.34 -2.91
C ASP A 95 16.09 6.27 -3.44
N GLU A 96 15.49 5.47 -2.57
CA GLU A 96 14.40 4.57 -2.95
C GLU A 96 13.16 5.34 -3.44
N ALA A 97 12.82 6.47 -2.80
CA ALA A 97 11.72 7.33 -3.25
C ALA A 97 11.99 7.95 -4.64
N ARG A 98 13.23 8.36 -4.91
CA ARG A 98 13.66 8.85 -6.23
C ARG A 98 13.57 7.75 -7.28
N ALA A 99 14.04 6.55 -6.97
CA ALA A 99 13.96 5.38 -7.86
C ALA A 99 12.49 5.03 -8.16
N PHE A 100 11.63 5.02 -7.13
CA PHE A 100 10.19 4.80 -7.29
C PHE A 100 9.54 5.89 -8.17
N ARG A 101 9.85 7.18 -7.92
CA ARG A 101 9.35 8.28 -8.76
C ARG A 101 9.75 8.08 -10.21
N THR A 102 11.01 7.77 -10.48
CA THR A 102 11.51 7.52 -11.86
C THR A 102 10.75 6.37 -12.54
N ALA A 103 10.45 5.30 -11.81
CA ALA A 103 9.77 4.12 -12.35
C ALA A 103 8.27 4.32 -12.57
N PHE A 104 7.59 5.10 -11.71
CA PHE A 104 6.12 5.14 -11.64
C PHE A 104 5.50 6.53 -11.84
N ASP A 105 6.31 7.58 -12.00
CA ASP A 105 5.87 8.91 -12.42
C ASP A 105 6.56 9.30 -13.72
N PRO A 106 5.92 9.08 -14.88
CA PRO A 106 6.51 9.41 -16.19
C PRO A 106 6.83 10.91 -16.38
N THR A 107 6.19 11.77 -15.60
CA THR A 107 6.42 13.23 -15.65
C THR A 107 7.61 13.64 -14.79
N GLY A 108 7.98 12.83 -13.81
CA GLY A 108 9.04 13.12 -12.84
C GLY A 108 8.73 14.32 -11.91
N THR A 109 7.47 14.78 -11.89
CA THR A 109 7.05 16.00 -11.17
C THR A 109 6.42 15.73 -9.80
N ALA A 110 6.13 14.46 -9.49
CA ALA A 110 5.56 14.09 -8.21
C ALA A 110 6.49 14.46 -7.07
N LYS A 111 5.95 15.15 -6.06
CA LYS A 111 6.70 15.56 -4.88
C LYS A 111 7.03 14.37 -3.99
N ILE A 112 8.17 14.41 -3.34
CA ILE A 112 8.57 13.44 -2.32
C ILE A 112 8.38 14.08 -0.95
N TRP A 113 7.61 13.43 -0.09
CA TRP A 113 7.32 13.88 1.26
C TRP A 113 8.00 13.00 2.30
N ARG A 114 8.43 13.62 3.40
CA ARG A 114 8.88 12.92 4.61
C ARG A 114 7.69 12.57 5.47
N LEU A 115 7.68 11.34 5.95
CA LEU A 115 6.65 10.80 6.82
C LEU A 115 7.24 10.37 8.16
N GLU A 116 6.43 10.39 9.19
CA GLU A 116 6.75 9.88 10.52
C GLU A 116 5.56 9.12 11.10
N THR A 117 5.84 8.05 11.83
CA THR A 117 4.84 7.28 12.57
C THR A 117 5.45 6.73 13.85
N GLU A 118 4.60 6.33 14.81
CA GLU A 118 5.04 5.68 16.06
C GLU A 118 5.35 4.19 15.88
N HIS A 119 4.90 3.61 14.77
CA HIS A 119 5.03 2.19 14.50
C HIS A 119 6.20 1.89 13.56
N ASP A 120 6.77 0.71 13.73
CA ASP A 120 7.72 0.19 12.75
C ASP A 120 7.01 -0.07 11.41
N GLY A 121 7.73 0.21 10.32
CA GLY A 121 7.24 -0.07 8.99
C GLY A 121 7.30 -1.57 8.65
N PHE A 122 6.32 -2.06 7.92
CA PHE A 122 6.31 -3.43 7.40
C PHE A 122 6.89 -3.44 5.98
N ARG A 123 8.18 -3.78 5.87
CA ARG A 123 8.93 -3.71 4.60
C ARG A 123 8.75 -4.98 3.78
N VAL A 124 8.36 -4.82 2.51
CA VAL A 124 8.06 -5.91 1.58
C VAL A 124 8.55 -5.61 0.17
N ASN A 125 8.74 -6.66 -0.64
CA ASN A 125 9.06 -6.52 -2.06
C ASN A 125 7.77 -6.45 -2.89
N MET A 126 7.46 -5.28 -3.46
CA MET A 126 6.26 -5.09 -4.28
C MET A 126 6.29 -5.88 -5.61
N GLU A 127 7.45 -6.36 -6.06
CA GLU A 127 7.53 -7.22 -7.26
C GLU A 127 6.86 -8.58 -7.05
N LEU A 128 6.61 -8.97 -5.81
CA LEU A 128 5.82 -10.17 -5.48
C LEU A 128 4.31 -9.98 -5.65
N LEU A 129 3.84 -8.75 -5.88
CA LEU A 129 2.43 -8.42 -6.17
C LEU A 129 2.10 -8.59 -7.66
N ARG A 130 2.43 -9.72 -8.22
CA ARG A 130 2.18 -10.01 -9.64
C ARG A 130 1.56 -11.38 -9.79
N THR A 131 0.64 -11.50 -10.75
CA THR A 131 0.18 -12.82 -11.21
C THR A 131 1.20 -13.42 -12.15
N HIS A 132 1.40 -14.72 -12.03
CA HIS A 132 2.34 -15.49 -12.82
C HIS A 132 1.62 -16.60 -13.59
N VAL A 133 2.42 -17.44 -14.26
CA VAL A 133 1.93 -18.53 -15.10
C VAL A 133 1.08 -19.58 -14.37
N SER A 134 1.12 -19.62 -13.02
CA SER A 134 0.31 -20.56 -12.25
C SER A 134 -0.21 -19.96 -10.95
N ALA A 135 -1.35 -20.47 -10.50
CA ALA A 135 -1.90 -20.12 -9.17
C ALA A 135 -0.96 -20.55 -8.04
N LEU A 136 -0.22 -21.64 -8.21
CA LEU A 136 0.78 -22.09 -7.23
C LEU A 136 1.88 -21.03 -7.02
N MET A 137 2.43 -20.48 -8.11
CA MET A 137 3.45 -19.43 -8.02
C MET A 137 2.89 -18.16 -7.41
N SER A 138 1.71 -17.70 -7.79
CA SER A 138 1.05 -16.54 -7.22
C SER A 138 0.78 -16.71 -5.73
N SER A 139 0.30 -17.90 -5.32
CA SER A 139 0.11 -18.24 -3.91
C SER A 139 1.44 -18.21 -3.11
N HIS A 140 2.50 -18.78 -3.68
CA HIS A 140 3.83 -18.75 -3.06
C HIS A 140 4.36 -17.33 -2.90
N HIS A 141 4.21 -16.48 -3.92
CA HIS A 141 4.58 -15.07 -3.86
C HIS A 141 3.80 -14.30 -2.78
N ALA A 142 2.50 -14.55 -2.64
CA ALA A 142 1.71 -13.94 -1.58
C ALA A 142 2.22 -14.34 -0.18
N HIS A 143 2.61 -15.61 0.01
CA HIS A 143 3.20 -16.05 1.28
C HIS A 143 4.58 -15.44 1.52
N CYS A 144 5.45 -15.35 0.50
CA CYS A 144 6.73 -14.68 0.59
C CYS A 144 6.55 -13.20 0.96
N TYR A 145 5.62 -12.50 0.31
CA TYR A 145 5.31 -11.10 0.58
C TYR A 145 4.94 -10.88 2.06
N TRP A 146 3.95 -11.60 2.57
CA TRP A 146 3.47 -11.41 3.93
C TRP A 146 4.40 -11.97 5.02
N SER A 147 5.25 -12.93 4.70
CA SER A 147 6.29 -13.42 5.61
C SER A 147 7.58 -12.58 5.57
N GLN A 148 7.65 -11.55 4.70
CA GLN A 148 8.85 -10.73 4.46
C GLN A 148 10.07 -11.57 4.02
N LYS A 149 9.85 -12.69 3.34
CA LYS A 149 10.90 -13.58 2.84
C LYS A 149 11.01 -13.48 1.33
N SER A 150 12.23 -13.55 0.83
CA SER A 150 12.46 -13.72 -0.61
C SER A 150 12.22 -15.16 -1.03
N PRO A 151 11.70 -15.41 -2.24
CA PRO A 151 11.74 -16.75 -2.85
C PRO A 151 13.18 -17.25 -3.00
N ASP A 152 13.34 -18.58 -3.06
CA ASP A 152 14.67 -19.23 -3.28
C ASP A 152 15.13 -19.16 -4.76
N TYR A 153 14.54 -18.29 -5.55
CA TYR A 153 14.89 -17.99 -6.94
C TYR A 153 14.89 -16.49 -7.18
N GLU A 154 15.55 -16.06 -8.25
CA GLU A 154 15.72 -14.65 -8.57
C GLU A 154 14.38 -13.98 -8.88
N VAL A 155 14.09 -12.91 -8.14
CA VAL A 155 12.96 -12.00 -8.37
C VAL A 155 13.50 -10.59 -8.29
N PRO A 156 13.12 -9.69 -9.21
CA PRO A 156 13.44 -8.26 -9.07
C PRO A 156 13.00 -7.73 -7.71
N VAL A 157 13.68 -6.71 -7.22
CA VAL A 157 13.37 -6.12 -5.92
C VAL A 157 13.02 -4.65 -6.08
N THR A 158 11.80 -4.31 -5.71
CA THR A 158 11.34 -2.94 -5.49
C THR A 158 10.72 -2.89 -4.10
N TRP A 159 11.40 -2.23 -3.18
CA TRP A 159 10.93 -2.17 -1.79
C TRP A 159 9.77 -1.19 -1.64
N GLU A 160 8.79 -1.58 -0.84
CA GLU A 160 7.79 -0.72 -0.26
C GLU A 160 7.67 -0.98 1.24
N VAL A 161 7.21 0.01 1.97
CA VAL A 161 6.96 -0.07 3.41
C VAL A 161 5.49 0.27 3.66
N LEU A 162 4.78 -0.64 4.31
CA LEU A 162 3.41 -0.43 4.75
C LEU A 162 3.45 0.21 6.13
N LEU A 163 2.96 1.44 6.24
CA LEU A 163 2.87 2.18 7.51
C LEU A 163 1.44 2.10 8.03
N THR A 164 1.31 1.65 9.28
CA THR A 164 0.00 1.67 9.98
C THR A 164 -0.34 3.11 10.39
N PRO A 165 -1.50 3.64 10.01
CA PRO A 165 -1.98 4.94 10.47
C PRO A 165 -2.18 5.01 11.99
N PRO A 166 -2.06 6.20 12.61
CA PRO A 166 -1.84 7.51 11.97
C PRO A 166 -0.39 7.74 11.52
N VAL A 167 -0.22 8.43 10.38
CA VAL A 167 1.09 8.80 9.83
C VAL A 167 1.12 10.31 9.61
N GLN A 168 2.17 10.99 10.08
CA GLN A 168 2.35 12.42 9.95
C GLN A 168 3.15 12.77 8.70
N VAL A 169 2.70 13.76 7.96
CA VAL A 169 3.44 14.38 6.86
C VAL A 169 4.27 15.52 7.42
N LEU A 170 5.60 15.35 7.48
CA LEU A 170 6.50 16.30 8.13
C LEU A 170 6.85 17.50 7.26
N GLY A 171 6.98 17.28 5.97
CA GLY A 171 7.39 18.33 5.03
C GLY A 171 7.97 17.75 3.75
N LEU A 172 8.20 18.65 2.80
CA LEU A 172 8.75 18.30 1.49
C LEU A 172 10.20 17.82 1.64
N ALA A 173 10.51 16.70 0.98
CA ALA A 173 11.87 16.20 0.83
C ALA A 173 12.46 16.63 -0.53
N GLU A 174 11.63 16.59 -1.60
CA GLU A 174 11.88 17.10 -2.95
C GLU A 174 10.58 17.51 -3.65
#